data_20d74fab1482895a846372a26078314b
#
_entry.id   20d74fab1482895a846372a26078314b
#
_cell.length_a   1.000
_cell.length_b   1.000
_cell.length_c   1.000
_cell.angle_alpha   90.00
_cell.angle_beta   90.00
_cell.angle_gamma   90.00
#
_symmetry.space_group_name_H-M   'P 1'
#
loop_
_entity.id
_entity.type
_entity.pdbx_description
1 polymer ?
#
loop_
_entity_poly.entity_id
_entity_poly.type
_entity_poly.pdbx_seq_one_letter_code
_entity_poly.pdbx_strand_id
1 'polypeptide(L)'
;MENRMARYLIVVCCLLLLSPFPAQARVGSTEHWKQERTVRDLSAIRTAGVLRVLVNQNRNSSGELNGKSIGVEYRRLSAFEHYLNGQSKKGQPLKVVFIPKPKDELLAALERGEGDIAAPGELFSGPIGAKVVRSNPLMANTALVIVSRAGQRRYTRLDQLSGRRLTLPAGSAAEPALRELNAQLVKRKLKPVELEWVDPSLGVEDVLEMISAGIFSLTVVEQPIAERWAKVLPKLHVERRLVVAKQQDMTWFVRRDTPELRKVVNGFLADYRLPAGSDVAFQKAYKGSTKVRNPLGADDHQRLTEVRSVLKRYADTYNLDWLTLAAMAYKESGLDGTAKGSGGATGLMQITPSAARSVGVKNIRTVDGNVQAAARYMAKLRRQFFSSRKLDERERRAFVLAAYNLGPERVQRLRAEAKRQGLNPNKWFFQVERIASEEHGMGVVNYVSSVNKYYLAYARERDRLEEGKRSIRITSR
;
A
#
# COMPACT_ATOMS: atom_id res chain seq x y z
N MET A 1 -81.54 20.92 12.94
CA MET A 1 -81.54 19.54 13.48
C MET A 1 -80.28 18.90 12.97
N GLU A 2 -79.26 19.05 13.75
CA GLU A 2 -78.60 18.08 14.62
C GLU A 2 -78.31 16.72 13.92
N ASN A 3 -77.08 16.38 13.62
CA ASN A 3 -76.45 15.38 14.45
C ASN A 3 -74.92 15.28 14.19
N ARG A 4 -74.24 15.21 15.28
CA ARG A 4 -72.85 14.90 15.47
C ARG A 4 -72.58 13.45 15.08
N MET A 5 -71.45 13.19 14.38
CA MET A 5 -70.90 11.85 14.40
C MET A 5 -69.38 11.85 14.51
N ALA A 6 -68.96 11.09 15.49
CA ALA A 6 -67.67 10.97 16.07
C ALA A 6 -66.54 10.51 15.10
N ARG A 7 -65.37 11.04 15.36
CA ARG A 7 -64.11 10.56 14.80
C ARG A 7 -63.74 9.21 15.46
N TYR A 8 -63.65 8.13 14.68
CA TYR A 8 -62.93 6.97 15.07
C TYR A 8 -61.53 6.95 14.43
N LEU A 9 -60.55 7.07 15.29
CA LEU A 9 -59.13 6.91 14.97
C LEU A 9 -58.87 5.39 14.89
N ILE A 10 -58.70 4.83 13.70
CA ILE A 10 -58.24 3.45 13.53
C ILE A 10 -56.72 3.49 13.57
N VAL A 11 -56.14 3.09 14.70
CA VAL A 11 -54.71 2.76 14.83
C VAL A 11 -54.51 1.38 14.25
N VAL A 12 -53.98 1.32 13.04
CA VAL A 12 -53.51 0.05 12.44
C VAL A 12 -52.11 -0.22 13.02
N CYS A 13 -52.06 -1.09 14.01
CA CYS A 13 -50.80 -1.68 14.46
C CYS A 13 -50.27 -2.61 13.34
N CYS A 14 -49.33 -2.11 12.54
CA CYS A 14 -48.50 -2.99 11.72
C CYS A 14 -47.50 -3.72 12.62
N LEU A 15 -47.87 -4.93 13.04
CA LEU A 15 -46.93 -5.91 13.58
C LEU A 15 -46.00 -6.31 12.41
N LEU A 16 -44.89 -5.63 12.29
CA LEU A 16 -43.74 -6.10 11.51
C LEU A 16 -43.14 -7.33 12.24
N LEU A 17 -43.48 -8.50 11.69
CA LEU A 17 -42.75 -9.72 11.97
C LEU A 17 -41.29 -9.52 11.63
N LEU A 18 -40.47 -9.22 12.63
CA LEU A 18 -39.02 -9.28 12.61
C LEU A 18 -38.65 -10.78 12.44
N SER A 19 -38.57 -11.25 11.21
CA SER A 19 -37.80 -12.45 10.93
C SER A 19 -36.35 -12.17 11.31
N PRO A 20 -35.70 -12.99 12.13
CA PRO A 20 -34.30 -12.84 12.38
C PRO A 20 -33.56 -13.19 11.09
N PHE A 21 -33.09 -12.19 10.35
CA PHE A 21 -32.04 -12.43 9.38
C PHE A 21 -30.90 -13.15 10.10
N PRO A 22 -30.40 -14.27 9.56
CA PRO A 22 -29.22 -14.88 10.12
C PRO A 22 -28.14 -13.80 10.10
N ALA A 23 -27.67 -13.42 11.28
CA ALA A 23 -26.52 -12.56 11.44
C ALA A 23 -25.40 -13.19 10.59
N GLN A 24 -25.09 -12.56 9.44
CA GLN A 24 -23.88 -12.88 8.71
C GLN A 24 -22.77 -12.81 9.76
N ALA A 25 -22.13 -13.93 9.99
CA ALA A 25 -21.02 -14.04 10.91
C ALA A 25 -20.05 -12.92 10.59
N ARG A 26 -20.05 -11.87 11.40
CA ARG A 26 -18.98 -10.89 11.45
C ARG A 26 -17.72 -11.72 11.65
N VAL A 27 -16.84 -11.69 10.68
CA VAL A 27 -15.49 -12.24 10.81
C VAL A 27 -14.96 -11.81 12.19
N GLY A 28 -14.71 -12.81 13.02
CA GLY A 28 -14.68 -12.74 14.46
C GLY A 28 -13.92 -11.55 15.01
N SER A 29 -14.47 -11.01 16.09
CA SER A 29 -13.80 -10.15 17.05
C SER A 29 -12.36 -10.59 17.19
N THR A 30 -11.44 -9.74 16.77
CA THR A 30 -10.02 -9.91 17.04
C THR A 30 -9.85 -9.75 18.53
N GLU A 31 -9.83 -10.89 19.24
CA GLU A 31 -9.38 -10.92 20.61
C GLU A 31 -7.99 -10.28 20.67
N HIS A 32 -7.72 -9.54 21.74
CA HIS A 32 -6.45 -8.90 22.02
C HIS A 32 -5.33 -9.95 22.13
N TRP A 33 -4.74 -10.30 20.99
CA TRP A 33 -3.50 -11.05 20.99
C TRP A 33 -2.40 -10.07 21.42
N LYS A 34 -2.08 -10.06 22.72
CA LYS A 34 -0.78 -9.55 23.16
C LYS A 34 0.25 -10.22 22.26
N GLN A 35 1.18 -9.44 21.69
CA GLN A 35 2.32 -9.98 20.95
C GLN A 35 3.20 -10.78 21.93
N GLU A 36 2.74 -11.96 22.30
CA GLU A 36 3.54 -12.88 23.10
C GLU A 36 4.67 -13.40 22.21
N ARG A 37 5.88 -13.13 22.66
CA ARG A 37 7.09 -13.70 22.05
C ARG A 37 7.26 -15.12 22.53
N THR A 38 6.48 -16.04 21.99
CA THR A 38 6.47 -17.45 22.37
C THR A 38 6.72 -18.32 21.16
N VAL A 39 7.63 -19.27 21.32
CA VAL A 39 7.87 -20.32 20.34
C VAL A 39 6.85 -21.43 20.57
N ARG A 40 6.16 -21.83 19.52
CA ARG A 40 5.08 -22.83 19.57
C ARG A 40 5.23 -23.79 18.39
N ASP A 41 5.19 -25.07 18.66
CA ASP A 41 5.02 -26.08 17.61
C ASP A 41 3.54 -26.43 17.42
N LEU A 42 3.19 -27.29 16.50
CA LEU A 42 1.84 -27.57 16.03
C LEU A 42 0.85 -27.90 17.17
N SER A 43 1.26 -28.69 18.17
CA SER A 43 0.40 -29.03 19.31
C SER A 43 -0.02 -27.80 20.12
N ALA A 44 0.94 -26.92 20.46
CA ALA A 44 0.68 -25.68 21.19
C ALA A 44 -0.15 -24.70 20.36
N ILE A 45 0.07 -24.64 19.03
CA ILE A 45 -0.71 -23.82 18.10
C ILE A 45 -2.16 -24.32 18.08
N ARG A 46 -2.42 -25.63 18.02
CA ARG A 46 -3.75 -26.22 18.06
C ARG A 46 -4.46 -25.97 19.39
N THR A 47 -3.76 -26.08 20.51
CA THR A 47 -4.31 -25.77 21.84
C THR A 47 -4.71 -24.28 21.93
N ALA A 48 -3.92 -23.39 21.37
CA ALA A 48 -4.21 -21.95 21.34
C ALA A 48 -5.31 -21.58 20.32
N GLY A 49 -5.69 -22.48 19.41
CA GLY A 49 -6.67 -22.22 18.34
C GLY A 49 -6.24 -21.17 17.31
N VAL A 50 -4.97 -20.74 17.32
CA VAL A 50 -4.48 -19.64 16.46
C VAL A 50 -3.10 -19.91 15.94
N LEU A 51 -2.95 -19.78 14.62
CA LEU A 51 -1.68 -19.77 13.89
C LEU A 51 -1.32 -18.32 13.53
N ARG A 52 -0.19 -17.84 14.03
CA ARG A 52 0.32 -16.49 13.77
C ARG A 52 1.24 -16.52 12.54
N VAL A 53 0.87 -15.81 11.49
CA VAL A 53 1.65 -15.76 10.25
C VAL A 53 2.17 -14.35 10.01
N LEU A 54 3.50 -14.21 10.00
CA LEU A 54 4.19 -12.99 9.62
C LEU A 54 4.13 -12.86 8.09
N VAL A 55 3.54 -11.79 7.58
CA VAL A 55 3.39 -11.55 6.15
C VAL A 55 4.07 -10.24 5.74
N ASN A 56 4.56 -10.18 4.50
CA ASN A 56 5.09 -8.94 3.97
C ASN A 56 3.98 -7.87 3.89
N GLN A 57 4.28 -6.69 4.35
CA GLN A 57 3.36 -5.55 4.34
C GLN A 57 3.29 -4.93 2.92
N ASN A 58 2.69 -5.62 1.97
CA ASN A 58 2.39 -5.12 0.65
C ASN A 58 1.04 -5.64 0.15
N ARG A 59 0.48 -4.99 -0.87
CA ARG A 59 -0.81 -5.35 -1.45
C ARG A 59 -0.73 -6.53 -2.42
N ASN A 60 0.46 -6.79 -2.97
CA ASN A 60 0.68 -7.93 -3.85
C ASN A 60 0.49 -9.26 -3.11
N SER A 61 1.04 -9.37 -1.91
CA SER A 61 1.02 -10.60 -1.12
C SER A 61 -0.22 -10.72 -0.23
N SER A 62 -0.56 -9.65 0.51
CA SER A 62 -1.58 -9.66 1.54
C SER A 62 -2.64 -8.56 1.36
N GLY A 63 -2.83 -8.06 0.15
CA GLY A 63 -3.79 -7.00 -0.15
C GLY A 63 -5.23 -7.42 0.08
N GLU A 64 -6.04 -6.48 0.55
CA GLU A 64 -7.46 -6.62 0.78
C GLU A 64 -8.24 -5.58 -0.04
N LEU A 65 -9.37 -5.96 -0.59
CA LEU A 65 -10.26 -5.09 -1.34
C LEU A 65 -11.70 -5.36 -0.95
N ASN A 66 -12.40 -4.33 -0.42
CA ASN A 66 -13.80 -4.43 0.03
C ASN A 66 -14.03 -5.61 0.99
N GLY A 67 -13.17 -5.78 1.98
CA GLY A 67 -13.24 -6.85 2.97
C GLY A 67 -12.93 -8.25 2.40
N LYS A 68 -12.49 -8.36 1.15
CA LYS A 68 -12.05 -9.60 0.53
C LYS A 68 -10.54 -9.57 0.30
N SER A 69 -9.87 -10.55 0.82
CA SER A 69 -8.45 -10.74 0.59
C SER A 69 -8.18 -11.17 -0.83
N ILE A 70 -7.40 -10.38 -1.53
CA ILE A 70 -7.07 -10.54 -2.94
C ILE A 70 -5.60 -10.89 -3.17
N GLY A 71 -4.75 -10.75 -2.15
CA GLY A 71 -3.35 -11.13 -2.21
C GLY A 71 -3.18 -12.63 -2.45
N VAL A 72 -2.19 -12.99 -3.26
CA VAL A 72 -1.94 -14.39 -3.62
C VAL A 72 -1.52 -15.20 -2.41
N GLU A 73 -0.71 -14.62 -1.54
CA GLU A 73 -0.21 -15.25 -0.33
C GLU A 73 -1.34 -15.46 0.69
N TYR A 74 -2.21 -14.48 0.82
CA TYR A 74 -3.39 -14.61 1.67
C TYR A 74 -4.27 -15.81 1.25
N ARG A 75 -4.53 -15.97 -0.05
CA ARG A 75 -5.33 -17.13 -0.55
C ARG A 75 -4.65 -18.47 -0.23
N ARG A 76 -3.33 -18.51 -0.35
CA ARG A 76 -2.54 -19.70 -0.02
C ARG A 76 -2.65 -20.01 1.46
N LEU A 77 -2.54 -19.01 2.30
CA LEU A 77 -2.64 -19.15 3.75
C LEU A 77 -4.06 -19.50 4.20
N SER A 78 -5.10 -18.97 3.53
CA SER A 78 -6.49 -19.41 3.77
C SER A 78 -6.70 -20.87 3.37
N ALA A 79 -6.13 -21.32 2.27
CA ALA A 79 -6.16 -22.74 1.91
C ALA A 79 -5.40 -23.60 2.92
N PHE A 80 -4.30 -23.12 3.47
CA PHE A 80 -3.57 -23.79 4.52
C PHE A 80 -4.36 -23.89 5.83
N GLU A 81 -5.12 -22.84 6.19
CA GLU A 81 -6.06 -22.88 7.31
C GLU A 81 -7.11 -23.99 7.13
N HIS A 82 -7.73 -24.08 5.94
CA HIS A 82 -8.68 -25.15 5.63
C HIS A 82 -8.05 -26.54 5.69
N TYR A 83 -6.85 -26.68 5.17
CA TYR A 83 -6.08 -27.93 5.23
C TYR A 83 -5.81 -28.38 6.66
N LEU A 84 -5.37 -27.45 7.54
CA LEU A 84 -5.12 -27.74 8.96
C LEU A 84 -6.39 -28.15 9.69
N ASN A 85 -7.52 -27.50 9.41
CA ASN A 85 -8.80 -27.78 10.01
C ASN A 85 -9.41 -29.09 9.49
N GLY A 86 -9.20 -29.44 8.23
CA GLY A 86 -9.61 -30.71 7.63
C GLY A 86 -8.89 -31.94 8.21
N GLN A 87 -7.66 -31.75 8.71
CA GLN A 87 -6.93 -32.83 9.39
C GLN A 87 -7.34 -33.07 10.84
N SER A 88 -8.13 -32.16 11.44
CA SER A 88 -8.52 -32.22 12.84
C SER A 88 -9.95 -32.75 12.95
N LYS A 89 -10.11 -34.02 13.28
CA LYS A 89 -11.44 -34.65 13.48
C LYS A 89 -12.14 -34.25 14.80
N LYS A 90 -11.41 -33.69 15.77
CA LYS A 90 -11.93 -33.25 17.10
C LYS A 90 -11.13 -32.03 17.57
N GLY A 91 -11.80 -30.92 17.82
CA GLY A 91 -11.19 -29.72 18.38
C GLY A 91 -11.81 -28.41 17.85
N GLN A 92 -11.52 -27.29 18.49
CA GLN A 92 -11.90 -25.98 17.95
C GLN A 92 -11.14 -25.71 16.65
N PRO A 93 -11.79 -25.09 15.65
CA PRO A 93 -11.14 -24.76 14.39
C PRO A 93 -10.00 -23.76 14.65
N LEU A 94 -8.85 -24.05 14.09
CA LEU A 94 -7.67 -23.19 14.10
C LEU A 94 -7.90 -22.00 13.17
N LYS A 95 -7.57 -20.78 13.63
CA LYS A 95 -7.68 -19.55 12.87
C LYS A 95 -6.29 -19.02 12.52
N VAL A 96 -6.10 -18.60 11.25
CA VAL A 96 -4.89 -17.88 10.84
C VAL A 96 -5.03 -16.39 11.15
N VAL A 97 -4.03 -15.84 11.84
CA VAL A 97 -3.91 -14.40 12.11
C VAL A 97 -2.70 -13.85 11.38
N PHE A 98 -2.93 -12.84 10.56
CA PHE A 98 -1.90 -12.19 9.75
C PHE A 98 -1.24 -11.05 10.51
N ILE A 99 0.09 -11.09 10.63
CA ILE A 99 0.90 -10.07 11.29
C ILE A 99 1.79 -9.42 10.23
N PRO A 100 1.42 -8.23 9.73
CA PRO A 100 2.21 -7.55 8.71
C PRO A 100 3.51 -6.99 9.30
N LYS A 101 4.60 -7.22 8.58
CA LYS A 101 5.95 -6.74 8.90
C LYS A 101 6.65 -6.24 7.63
N PRO A 102 7.59 -5.31 7.73
CA PRO A 102 8.55 -5.07 6.67
C PRO A 102 9.24 -6.37 6.25
N LYS A 103 9.53 -6.52 4.96
CA LYS A 103 10.09 -7.77 4.43
C LYS A 103 11.43 -8.14 5.08
N ASP A 104 12.27 -7.17 5.32
CA ASP A 104 13.58 -7.31 5.99
C ASP A 104 13.48 -7.65 7.47
N GLU A 105 12.35 -7.37 8.12
CA GLU A 105 12.09 -7.71 9.53
C GLU A 105 11.46 -9.10 9.75
N LEU A 106 10.92 -9.75 8.68
CA LEU A 106 10.12 -10.98 8.79
C LEU A 106 10.85 -12.10 9.54
N LEU A 107 12.09 -12.41 9.13
CA LEU A 107 12.83 -13.53 9.73
C LEU A 107 13.31 -13.22 11.14
N ALA A 108 13.74 -12.00 11.40
CA ALA A 108 14.11 -11.59 12.75
C ALA A 108 12.89 -11.63 13.70
N ALA A 109 11.70 -11.25 13.24
CA ALA A 109 10.47 -11.37 14.02
C ALA A 109 10.08 -12.84 14.27
N LEU A 110 10.27 -13.72 13.27
CA LEU A 110 10.07 -15.16 13.43
C LEU A 110 11.03 -15.76 14.46
N GLU A 111 12.30 -15.38 14.43
CA GLU A 111 13.29 -15.80 15.43
C GLU A 111 12.92 -15.39 16.85
N ARG A 112 12.33 -14.19 17.00
CA ARG A 112 11.85 -13.70 18.30
C ARG A 112 10.55 -14.34 18.77
N GLY A 113 9.94 -15.23 17.96
CA GLY A 113 8.67 -15.89 18.28
C GLY A 113 7.44 -14.95 18.19
N GLU A 114 7.53 -13.88 17.41
CA GLU A 114 6.40 -12.97 17.15
C GLU A 114 5.37 -13.58 16.20
N GLY A 115 5.71 -14.65 15.51
CA GLY A 115 4.86 -15.46 14.66
C GLY A 115 5.35 -16.91 14.64
N ASP A 116 4.53 -17.78 14.08
CA ASP A 116 4.81 -19.21 13.96
C ASP A 116 5.36 -19.57 12.57
N ILE A 117 4.93 -18.82 11.55
CA ILE A 117 5.38 -18.92 10.15
C ILE A 117 5.71 -17.51 9.63
N ALA A 118 6.71 -17.39 8.78
CA ALA A 118 6.89 -16.20 7.94
C ALA A 118 6.62 -16.56 6.48
N ALA A 119 5.69 -15.83 5.87
CA ALA A 119 5.22 -16.01 4.49
C ALA A 119 5.42 -14.72 3.68
N PRO A 120 6.61 -14.49 3.10
CA PRO A 120 6.92 -13.25 2.39
C PRO A 120 6.05 -13.02 1.14
N GLY A 121 5.62 -14.10 0.45
CA GLY A 121 4.91 -14.02 -0.83
C GLY A 121 5.78 -13.54 -2.01
N GLU A 122 7.08 -13.41 -1.79
CA GLU A 122 8.12 -12.94 -2.70
C GLU A 122 9.40 -13.70 -2.43
N LEU A 123 10.39 -13.60 -3.32
CA LEU A 123 11.74 -14.11 -3.07
C LEU A 123 12.37 -13.38 -1.87
N PHE A 124 13.10 -14.13 -1.08
CA PHE A 124 13.83 -13.61 0.07
C PHE A 124 15.34 -13.87 -0.09
N SER A 125 16.13 -12.79 -0.13
CA SER A 125 17.58 -12.85 -0.33
C SER A 125 18.41 -12.48 0.91
N GLY A 126 17.75 -12.10 2.01
CA GLY A 126 18.43 -11.75 3.25
C GLY A 126 19.05 -12.96 3.95
N PRO A 127 19.92 -12.74 4.94
CA PRO A 127 20.51 -13.81 5.75
C PRO A 127 19.40 -14.56 6.49
N ILE A 128 19.52 -15.89 6.51
CA ILE A 128 18.63 -16.75 7.28
C ILE A 128 19.36 -17.08 8.57
N GLY A 129 18.80 -16.64 9.69
CA GLY A 129 19.38 -16.91 11.00
C GLY A 129 19.38 -18.39 11.35
N ALA A 130 20.24 -18.79 12.28
CA ALA A 130 20.45 -20.21 12.64
C ALA A 130 19.18 -20.90 13.16
N LYS A 131 18.22 -20.13 13.70
CA LYS A 131 16.96 -20.63 14.26
C LYS A 131 15.84 -20.80 13.24
N VAL A 132 16.04 -20.37 11.99
CA VAL A 132 15.03 -20.40 10.93
C VAL A 132 15.42 -21.40 9.87
N VAL A 133 14.44 -22.05 9.25
CA VAL A 133 14.59 -22.94 8.12
C VAL A 133 13.55 -22.65 7.05
N ARG A 134 13.89 -22.93 5.80
CA ARG A 134 12.95 -22.86 4.66
C ARG A 134 12.00 -24.03 4.65
N SER A 135 10.78 -23.80 4.21
CA SER A 135 9.87 -24.85 3.76
C SER A 135 10.29 -25.42 2.40
N ASN A 136 9.60 -26.45 1.94
CA ASN A 136 9.58 -26.79 0.53
C ASN A 136 9.15 -25.58 -0.30
N PRO A 137 9.62 -25.46 -1.56
CA PRO A 137 9.31 -24.30 -2.38
C PRO A 137 7.80 -24.22 -2.71
N LEU A 138 7.26 -23.02 -2.59
CA LEU A 138 5.95 -22.65 -3.10
C LEU A 138 5.97 -22.54 -4.64
N MET A 139 7.11 -22.09 -5.13
CA MET A 139 7.45 -21.94 -6.53
C MET A 139 8.97 -22.06 -6.66
N ALA A 140 9.39 -23.06 -7.40
CA ALA A 140 10.80 -23.31 -7.70
C ALA A 140 11.26 -22.52 -8.93
N ASN A 141 12.56 -22.31 -9.04
CA ASN A 141 13.22 -21.74 -10.22
C ASN A 141 12.64 -20.38 -10.65
N THR A 142 12.25 -19.55 -9.70
CA THR A 142 11.74 -18.20 -9.98
C THR A 142 12.88 -17.31 -10.48
N ALA A 143 12.68 -16.68 -11.63
CA ALA A 143 13.61 -15.72 -12.20
C ALA A 143 13.31 -14.29 -11.73
N LEU A 144 14.37 -13.49 -11.59
CA LEU A 144 14.30 -12.04 -11.44
C LEU A 144 14.50 -11.38 -12.80
N VAL A 145 13.52 -10.60 -13.25
CA VAL A 145 13.49 -10.01 -14.60
C VAL A 145 13.42 -8.49 -14.54
N ILE A 146 13.94 -7.87 -15.58
CA ILE A 146 13.81 -6.42 -15.77
C ILE A 146 12.38 -6.09 -16.18
N VAL A 147 11.83 -5.04 -15.59
CA VAL A 147 10.54 -4.46 -15.98
C VAL A 147 10.73 -2.99 -16.34
N SER A 148 10.19 -2.60 -17.46
CA SER A 148 10.21 -1.24 -18.00
C SER A 148 8.80 -0.79 -18.41
N ARG A 149 8.68 0.46 -18.88
CA ARG A 149 7.46 0.93 -19.51
C ARG A 149 7.46 0.55 -20.98
N ALA A 150 6.31 0.08 -21.49
CA ALA A 150 6.11 -0.17 -22.93
C ALA A 150 6.36 1.10 -23.76
N GLY A 151 6.97 0.94 -24.92
CA GLY A 151 7.34 2.05 -25.80
C GLY A 151 8.68 2.72 -25.46
N GLN A 152 9.34 2.33 -24.38
CA GLN A 152 10.71 2.77 -24.07
C GLN A 152 11.76 1.85 -24.69
N ARG A 153 13.06 2.25 -24.59
CA ARG A 153 14.19 1.44 -25.03
C ARG A 153 14.11 0.03 -24.44
N ARG A 154 14.22 -0.97 -25.30
CA ARG A 154 14.34 -2.38 -24.88
C ARG A 154 15.79 -2.74 -24.61
N TYR A 155 15.94 -3.67 -23.69
CA TYR A 155 17.24 -4.20 -23.27
C TYR A 155 17.28 -5.68 -23.61
N THR A 156 18.37 -6.12 -24.25
CA THR A 156 18.58 -7.51 -24.64
C THR A 156 19.78 -8.14 -23.92
N ARG A 157 20.62 -7.31 -23.30
CA ARG A 157 21.80 -7.71 -22.53
C ARG A 157 21.91 -6.86 -21.27
N LEU A 158 22.42 -7.45 -20.18
CA LEU A 158 22.56 -6.79 -18.88
C LEU A 158 23.55 -5.61 -18.90
N ASP A 159 24.61 -5.66 -19.75
CA ASP A 159 25.56 -4.57 -19.85
C ASP A 159 24.97 -3.27 -20.46
N GLN A 160 23.87 -3.36 -21.17
CA GLN A 160 23.13 -2.17 -21.66
C GLN A 160 22.46 -1.38 -20.53
N LEU A 161 22.41 -1.94 -19.32
CA LEU A 161 21.94 -1.26 -18.10
C LEU A 161 23.01 -0.32 -17.52
N SER A 162 24.23 -0.35 -18.02
CA SER A 162 25.34 0.51 -17.59
C SER A 162 24.92 1.99 -17.53
N GLY A 163 25.13 2.62 -16.38
CA GLY A 163 24.77 4.02 -16.10
C GLY A 163 23.25 4.29 -16.06
N ARG A 164 22.41 3.25 -16.07
CA ARG A 164 20.95 3.40 -15.91
C ARG A 164 20.57 3.39 -14.46
N ARG A 165 19.50 4.12 -14.13
CA ARG A 165 18.88 4.11 -12.79
C ARG A 165 17.84 3.01 -12.73
N LEU A 166 17.93 2.20 -11.69
CA LEU A 166 17.08 1.05 -11.41
C LEU A 166 16.46 1.22 -10.03
N THR A 167 15.14 1.31 -9.99
CA THR A 167 14.39 1.64 -8.78
C THR A 167 13.87 0.35 -8.12
N LEU A 168 14.16 0.14 -6.83
CA LEU A 168 13.89 -1.09 -6.10
C LEU A 168 13.09 -0.83 -4.82
N PRO A 169 12.12 -1.68 -4.49
CA PRO A 169 11.49 -1.67 -3.16
C PRO A 169 12.49 -2.19 -2.10
N ALA A 170 12.30 -1.76 -0.85
CA ALA A 170 13.10 -2.23 0.27
C ALA A 170 13.05 -3.76 0.40
N GLY A 171 14.18 -4.40 0.67
CA GLY A 171 14.31 -5.85 0.78
C GLY A 171 14.18 -6.61 -0.56
N SER A 172 14.38 -5.93 -1.70
CA SER A 172 14.36 -6.57 -3.02
C SER A 172 15.37 -7.72 -3.11
N ALA A 173 14.92 -8.89 -3.56
CA ALA A 173 15.76 -10.05 -3.77
C ALA A 173 16.78 -9.87 -4.91
N ALA A 174 16.62 -8.83 -5.72
CA ALA A 174 17.52 -8.53 -6.82
C ALA A 174 18.86 -7.90 -6.39
N GLU A 175 18.93 -7.37 -5.17
CA GLU A 175 20.10 -6.60 -4.71
C GLU A 175 21.44 -7.35 -4.87
N PRO A 176 21.60 -8.62 -4.39
CA PRO A 176 22.87 -9.33 -4.52
C PRO A 176 23.30 -9.50 -5.97
N ALA A 177 22.39 -9.89 -6.85
CA ALA A 177 22.68 -10.10 -8.27
C ALA A 177 23.01 -8.77 -9.00
N LEU A 178 22.38 -7.67 -8.61
CA LEU A 178 22.69 -6.34 -9.17
C LEU A 178 24.03 -5.79 -8.67
N ARG A 179 24.43 -6.10 -7.44
CA ARG A 179 25.78 -5.79 -6.93
C ARG A 179 26.85 -6.57 -7.69
N GLU A 180 26.61 -7.84 -7.98
CA GLU A 180 27.49 -8.65 -8.80
C GLU A 180 27.59 -8.11 -10.23
N LEU A 181 26.45 -7.80 -10.86
CA LEU A 181 26.42 -7.14 -12.17
C LEU A 181 27.25 -5.84 -12.16
N ASN A 182 27.11 -5.01 -11.14
CA ASN A 182 27.88 -3.78 -11.02
C ASN A 182 29.39 -4.05 -10.92
N ALA A 183 29.80 -5.07 -10.17
CA ALA A 183 31.20 -5.46 -10.11
C ALA A 183 31.74 -5.91 -11.48
N GLN A 184 30.95 -6.64 -12.27
CA GLN A 184 31.29 -7.05 -13.62
C GLN A 184 31.38 -5.86 -14.58
N LEU A 185 30.44 -4.89 -14.50
CA LEU A 185 30.46 -3.67 -15.30
C LEU A 185 31.73 -2.83 -15.04
N VAL A 186 32.06 -2.63 -13.77
CA VAL A 186 33.28 -1.89 -13.37
C VAL A 186 34.55 -2.57 -13.88
N LYS A 187 34.67 -3.91 -13.80
CA LYS A 187 35.80 -4.66 -14.39
C LYS A 187 35.94 -4.43 -15.91
N ARG A 188 34.82 -4.20 -16.59
CA ARG A 188 34.76 -3.91 -18.03
C ARG A 188 34.86 -2.39 -18.34
N LYS A 189 35.22 -1.54 -17.36
CA LYS A 189 35.30 -0.08 -17.46
C LYS A 189 33.96 0.58 -17.89
N LEU A 190 32.84 -0.04 -17.58
CA LEU A 190 31.50 0.48 -17.79
C LEU A 190 30.99 1.13 -16.49
N LYS A 191 30.08 2.11 -16.62
CA LYS A 191 29.44 2.74 -15.46
C LYS A 191 28.54 1.71 -14.76
N PRO A 192 28.56 1.62 -13.42
CA PRO A 192 27.63 0.77 -12.68
C PRO A 192 26.18 1.21 -12.89
N VAL A 193 25.24 0.30 -12.71
CA VAL A 193 23.81 0.60 -12.58
C VAL A 193 23.61 1.38 -11.30
N GLU A 194 22.90 2.49 -11.37
CA GLU A 194 22.51 3.29 -10.20
C GLU A 194 21.30 2.64 -9.52
N LEU A 195 21.49 2.12 -8.30
CA LEU A 195 20.41 1.51 -7.51
C LEU A 195 19.73 2.59 -6.65
N GLU A 196 18.45 2.83 -6.92
CA GLU A 196 17.61 3.79 -6.18
C GLU A 196 16.60 3.01 -5.35
N TRP A 197 16.66 3.18 -4.03
CA TRP A 197 15.69 2.59 -3.10
C TRP A 197 14.49 3.50 -2.92
N VAL A 198 13.29 2.94 -3.09
CA VAL A 198 12.06 3.69 -2.88
C VAL A 198 11.76 3.91 -1.40
N ASP A 199 10.91 4.89 -1.13
CA ASP A 199 10.36 5.12 0.20
C ASP A 199 9.68 3.85 0.74
N PRO A 200 9.87 3.49 2.02
CA PRO A 200 9.27 2.29 2.63
C PRO A 200 7.74 2.24 2.63
N SER A 201 7.06 3.33 2.28
CA SER A 201 5.61 3.36 2.07
C SER A 201 5.17 2.74 0.73
N LEU A 202 6.12 2.41 -0.16
CA LEU A 202 5.86 1.82 -1.46
C LEU A 202 6.20 0.32 -1.45
N GLY A 203 5.22 -0.50 -1.83
CA GLY A 203 5.41 -1.91 -2.13
C GLY A 203 5.86 -2.17 -3.58
N VAL A 204 6.08 -3.43 -3.93
CA VAL A 204 6.46 -3.84 -5.29
C VAL A 204 5.40 -3.41 -6.31
N GLU A 205 4.14 -3.50 -5.97
CA GLU A 205 3.02 -3.06 -6.80
C GLU A 205 3.04 -1.56 -7.09
N ASP A 206 3.41 -0.75 -6.09
CA ASP A 206 3.50 0.71 -6.24
C ASP A 206 4.64 1.09 -7.19
N VAL A 207 5.78 0.38 -7.10
CA VAL A 207 6.91 0.55 -8.04
C VAL A 207 6.47 0.21 -9.45
N LEU A 208 5.78 -0.92 -9.67
CA LEU A 208 5.28 -1.32 -10.98
C LEU A 208 4.25 -0.32 -11.54
N GLU A 209 3.38 0.22 -10.70
CA GLU A 209 2.43 1.26 -11.07
C GLU A 209 3.14 2.55 -11.51
N MET A 210 4.17 2.97 -10.77
CA MET A 210 4.97 4.15 -11.10
C MET A 210 5.82 3.95 -12.37
N ILE A 211 6.30 2.73 -12.65
CA ILE A 211 6.91 2.36 -13.95
C ILE A 211 5.87 2.50 -15.07
N SER A 212 4.68 1.93 -14.88
CA SER A 212 3.59 2.02 -15.87
C SER A 212 3.19 3.48 -16.16
N ALA A 213 3.20 4.33 -15.14
CA ALA A 213 2.96 5.77 -15.27
C ALA A 213 4.13 6.52 -15.94
N GLY A 214 5.35 5.96 -15.97
CA GLY A 214 6.56 6.61 -16.49
C GLY A 214 7.24 7.55 -15.49
N ILE A 215 6.96 7.40 -14.19
CA ILE A 215 7.64 8.10 -13.09
C ILE A 215 9.00 7.45 -12.83
N PHE A 216 9.03 6.12 -12.79
CA PHE A 216 10.25 5.34 -12.76
C PHE A 216 10.53 4.72 -14.15
N SER A 217 11.79 4.43 -14.43
CA SER A 217 12.19 3.89 -15.74
C SER A 217 12.31 2.38 -15.75
N LEU A 218 12.97 1.83 -14.74
CA LEU A 218 13.32 0.41 -14.66
C LEU A 218 13.20 -0.11 -13.23
N THR A 219 12.80 -1.38 -13.12
CA THR A 219 12.87 -2.15 -11.87
C THR A 219 13.24 -3.60 -12.15
N VAL A 220 13.53 -4.35 -11.09
CA VAL A 220 13.72 -5.80 -11.14
C VAL A 220 12.78 -6.44 -10.13
N VAL A 221 11.99 -7.38 -10.60
CA VAL A 221 11.06 -8.14 -9.76
C VAL A 221 10.99 -9.60 -10.21
N GLU A 222 10.36 -10.43 -9.40
CA GLU A 222 10.05 -11.82 -9.72
C GLU A 222 9.16 -11.91 -10.96
N GLN A 223 9.55 -12.74 -11.91
CA GLN A 223 8.83 -12.89 -13.18
C GLN A 223 7.33 -13.15 -13.00
N PRO A 224 6.87 -14.05 -12.11
CA PRO A 224 5.43 -14.29 -11.90
C PRO A 224 4.68 -13.06 -11.38
N ILE A 225 5.33 -12.23 -10.55
CA ILE A 225 4.77 -10.96 -10.06
C ILE A 225 4.67 -9.96 -11.21
N ALA A 226 5.75 -9.78 -11.97
CA ALA A 226 5.79 -8.89 -13.13
C ALA A 226 4.70 -9.23 -14.15
N GLU A 227 4.54 -10.52 -14.50
CA GLU A 227 3.57 -10.99 -15.48
C GLU A 227 2.13 -10.83 -15.01
N ARG A 228 1.87 -11.05 -13.71
CA ARG A 228 0.55 -10.82 -13.11
C ARG A 228 0.16 -9.34 -13.18
N TRP A 229 1.07 -8.46 -12.78
CA TRP A 229 0.82 -7.02 -12.81
C TRP A 229 0.75 -6.45 -14.23
N ALA A 230 1.49 -7.01 -15.20
CA ALA A 230 1.37 -6.61 -16.60
C ALA A 230 -0.03 -6.84 -17.20
N LYS A 231 -0.80 -7.79 -16.67
CA LYS A 231 -2.20 -8.01 -17.04
C LYS A 231 -3.15 -6.91 -16.51
N VAL A 232 -2.73 -6.17 -15.48
CA VAL A 232 -3.48 -5.07 -14.84
C VAL A 232 -2.97 -3.71 -15.33
N LEU A 233 -1.67 -3.60 -15.56
CA LEU A 233 -0.95 -2.40 -15.98
C LEU A 233 -0.45 -2.57 -17.43
N PRO A 234 -1.26 -2.26 -18.44
CA PRO A 234 -0.96 -2.60 -19.83
C PRO A 234 0.25 -1.86 -20.42
N LYS A 235 0.71 -0.81 -19.73
CA LYS A 235 1.93 -0.07 -20.13
C LYS A 235 3.22 -0.66 -19.52
N LEU A 236 3.15 -1.77 -18.77
CA LEU A 236 4.33 -2.52 -18.36
C LEU A 236 4.86 -3.39 -19.49
N HIS A 237 6.17 -3.44 -19.60
CA HIS A 237 6.89 -4.37 -20.44
C HIS A 237 7.81 -5.24 -19.58
N VAL A 238 7.65 -6.55 -19.66
CA VAL A 238 8.43 -7.55 -18.92
C VAL A 238 9.47 -8.14 -19.86
N GLU A 239 10.75 -7.89 -19.58
CA GLU A 239 11.86 -8.42 -20.38
C GLU A 239 12.16 -9.88 -19.97
N ARG A 240 11.31 -10.81 -20.40
CA ARG A 240 11.40 -12.23 -20.02
C ARG A 240 12.75 -12.89 -20.33
N ARG A 241 13.46 -12.40 -21.37
CA ARG A 241 14.75 -12.95 -21.79
C ARG A 241 15.93 -12.31 -21.06
N LEU A 242 15.72 -11.19 -20.36
CA LEU A 242 16.75 -10.46 -19.63
C LEU A 242 16.64 -10.77 -18.14
N VAL A 243 17.21 -11.90 -17.78
CA VAL A 243 17.16 -12.43 -16.40
C VAL A 243 18.37 -11.93 -15.63
N VAL A 244 18.12 -11.27 -14.49
CA VAL A 244 19.15 -10.76 -13.57
C VAL A 244 19.65 -11.89 -12.66
N ALA A 245 18.73 -12.72 -12.18
CA ALA A 245 19.05 -13.92 -11.41
C ALA A 245 18.07 -15.06 -11.74
N LYS A 246 18.58 -16.28 -11.81
CA LYS A 246 17.82 -17.51 -12.06
C LYS A 246 17.78 -18.39 -10.82
N GLN A 247 16.90 -19.38 -10.83
CA GLN A 247 16.89 -20.52 -9.91
C GLN A 247 16.77 -20.13 -8.43
N GLN A 248 15.90 -19.18 -8.12
CA GLN A 248 15.56 -18.86 -6.74
C GLN A 248 14.20 -19.46 -6.39
N ASP A 249 14.08 -19.97 -5.18
CA ASP A 249 12.87 -20.60 -4.70
C ASP A 249 12.10 -19.64 -3.78
N MET A 250 10.82 -19.46 -4.08
CA MET A 250 9.90 -18.81 -3.15
C MET A 250 9.50 -19.82 -2.09
N THR A 251 9.72 -19.49 -0.83
CA THR A 251 9.49 -20.40 0.30
C THR A 251 8.78 -19.69 1.44
N TRP A 252 8.10 -20.43 2.29
CA TRP A 252 7.80 -20.01 3.64
C TRP A 252 8.98 -20.29 4.56
N PHE A 253 8.94 -19.71 5.74
CA PHE A 253 9.97 -19.93 6.77
C PHE A 253 9.29 -20.33 8.07
N VAL A 254 9.88 -21.33 8.73
CA VAL A 254 9.47 -21.79 10.06
C VAL A 254 10.69 -21.84 10.97
N ARG A 255 10.48 -21.96 12.26
CA ARG A 255 11.59 -22.14 13.18
C ARG A 255 12.14 -23.57 13.07
N ARG A 256 13.43 -23.73 13.30
CA ARG A 256 14.11 -25.03 13.29
C ARG A 256 13.62 -25.96 14.41
N ASP A 257 13.24 -25.37 15.54
CA ASP A 257 12.73 -26.04 16.74
C ASP A 257 11.20 -26.27 16.71
N THR A 258 10.57 -26.20 15.54
CA THR A 258 9.14 -26.52 15.31
C THR A 258 8.98 -27.58 14.20
N PRO A 259 9.46 -28.83 14.43
CA PRO A 259 9.50 -29.85 13.38
C PRO A 259 8.13 -30.33 12.91
N GLU A 260 7.13 -30.41 13.81
CA GLU A 260 5.78 -30.83 13.43
C GLU A 260 5.07 -29.78 12.58
N LEU A 261 5.22 -28.50 12.91
CA LEU A 261 4.70 -27.42 12.07
C LEU A 261 5.36 -27.45 10.68
N ARG A 262 6.68 -27.64 10.63
CA ARG A 262 7.41 -27.75 9.36
C ARG A 262 6.92 -28.93 8.51
N LYS A 263 6.70 -30.08 9.11
CA LYS A 263 6.20 -31.29 8.44
C LYS A 263 4.83 -31.02 7.78
N VAL A 264 3.92 -30.40 8.52
CA VAL A 264 2.57 -30.10 8.02
C VAL A 264 2.60 -29.02 6.95
N VAL A 265 3.42 -27.99 7.10
CA VAL A 265 3.64 -26.95 6.07
C VAL A 265 4.14 -27.60 4.78
N ASN A 266 5.16 -28.46 4.86
CA ASN A 266 5.73 -29.14 3.69
C ASN A 266 4.74 -30.12 3.04
N GLY A 267 3.93 -30.82 3.83
CA GLY A 267 2.85 -31.68 3.33
C GLY A 267 1.81 -30.88 2.54
N PHE A 268 1.36 -29.75 3.08
CA PHE A 268 0.45 -28.87 2.35
C PHE A 268 1.05 -28.35 1.04
N LEU A 269 2.31 -27.89 1.07
CA LEU A 269 2.94 -27.30 -0.11
C LEU A 269 3.24 -28.31 -1.22
N ALA A 270 3.41 -29.60 -0.88
CA ALA A 270 3.60 -30.65 -1.86
C ALA A 270 2.39 -30.79 -2.82
N ASP A 271 1.19 -30.66 -2.26
CA ASP A 271 -0.05 -30.90 -2.99
C ASP A 271 -0.77 -29.61 -3.43
N TYR A 272 -0.50 -28.50 -2.77
CA TYR A 272 -1.20 -27.26 -3.05
C TYR A 272 -0.85 -26.69 -4.43
N ARG A 273 -1.90 -26.39 -5.18
CA ARG A 273 -1.82 -25.65 -6.45
C ARG A 273 -2.73 -24.44 -6.38
N LEU A 274 -2.27 -23.32 -6.90
CA LEU A 274 -3.08 -22.11 -6.94
C LEU A 274 -4.31 -22.37 -7.81
N PRO A 275 -5.55 -22.12 -7.31
CA PRO A 275 -6.76 -22.40 -8.06
C PRO A 275 -6.78 -21.71 -9.42
N ALA A 276 -7.31 -22.40 -10.44
CA ALA A 276 -7.56 -21.81 -11.73
C ALA A 276 -8.42 -20.54 -11.59
N GLY A 277 -8.13 -19.52 -12.39
CA GLY A 277 -8.84 -18.23 -12.31
C GLY A 277 -8.41 -17.29 -11.18
N SER A 278 -7.43 -17.66 -10.34
CA SER A 278 -6.89 -16.75 -9.33
C SER A 278 -6.37 -15.43 -9.91
N ASP A 279 -5.77 -15.47 -11.11
CA ASP A 279 -5.33 -14.30 -11.84
C ASP A 279 -6.51 -13.44 -12.33
N VAL A 280 -7.63 -14.07 -12.72
CA VAL A 280 -8.86 -13.36 -13.16
C VAL A 280 -9.45 -12.57 -12.00
N ALA A 281 -9.54 -13.18 -10.82
CA ALA A 281 -10.02 -12.49 -9.61
C ALA A 281 -9.08 -11.33 -9.21
N PHE A 282 -7.77 -11.52 -9.32
CA PHE A 282 -6.78 -10.47 -9.12
C PHE A 282 -6.96 -9.32 -10.11
N GLN A 283 -7.07 -9.62 -11.41
CA GLN A 283 -7.31 -8.61 -12.45
C GLN A 283 -8.59 -7.84 -12.20
N LYS A 284 -9.70 -8.53 -11.86
CA LYS A 284 -10.98 -7.88 -11.56
C LYS A 284 -10.87 -6.93 -10.36
N ALA A 285 -10.14 -7.33 -9.33
CA ALA A 285 -9.94 -6.52 -8.13
C ALA A 285 -9.14 -5.24 -8.39
N TYR A 286 -8.09 -5.33 -9.20
CA TYR A 286 -7.19 -4.20 -9.45
C TYR A 286 -7.51 -3.42 -10.74
N LYS A 287 -8.29 -3.98 -11.68
CA LYS A 287 -8.64 -3.30 -12.92
C LYS A 287 -9.44 -2.02 -12.64
N GLY A 288 -8.87 -0.89 -13.01
CA GLY A 288 -9.49 0.42 -12.80
C GLY A 288 -9.24 1.09 -11.45
N SER A 289 -8.61 0.39 -10.48
CA SER A 289 -8.18 1.01 -9.22
C SER A 289 -6.86 1.79 -9.36
N THR A 290 -6.06 1.43 -10.35
CA THR A 290 -4.74 2.01 -10.61
C THR A 290 -4.86 3.15 -11.65
N LYS A 291 -4.89 4.40 -11.18
CA LYS A 291 -5.01 5.59 -12.04
C LYS A 291 -3.85 6.56 -11.88
N VAL A 292 -2.67 6.08 -11.46
CA VAL A 292 -1.49 6.94 -11.33
C VAL A 292 -1.05 7.39 -12.72
N ARG A 293 -0.85 8.69 -12.86
CA ARG A 293 -0.28 9.34 -14.05
C ARG A 293 1.05 9.98 -13.67
N ASN A 294 1.88 10.31 -14.64
CA ASN A 294 3.11 11.04 -14.36
C ASN A 294 2.79 12.53 -14.13
N PRO A 295 2.96 13.06 -12.91
CA PRO A 295 2.63 14.44 -12.61
C PRO A 295 3.68 15.43 -13.15
N LEU A 296 4.74 14.92 -13.78
CA LEU A 296 5.82 15.66 -14.45
C LEU A 296 5.79 15.48 -15.96
N GLY A 297 4.69 14.97 -16.53
CA GLY A 297 4.43 15.06 -17.97
C GLY A 297 4.42 16.51 -18.45
N ALA A 298 4.69 16.76 -19.73
CA ALA A 298 4.88 18.13 -20.23
C ALA A 298 3.72 19.07 -19.86
N ASP A 299 2.47 18.66 -20.13
CA ASP A 299 1.29 19.48 -19.86
C ASP A 299 1.07 19.67 -18.34
N ASP A 300 1.30 18.61 -17.53
CA ASP A 300 1.13 18.65 -16.07
C ASP A 300 2.22 19.51 -15.42
N HIS A 301 3.44 19.48 -15.97
CA HIS A 301 4.53 20.33 -15.52
C HIS A 301 4.26 21.83 -15.80
N GLN A 302 3.67 22.15 -16.95
CA GLN A 302 3.24 23.53 -17.23
C GLN A 302 2.20 23.99 -16.23
N ARG A 303 1.13 23.24 -16.00
CA ARG A 303 0.10 23.56 -15.00
C ARG A 303 0.68 23.74 -13.59
N LEU A 304 1.65 22.88 -13.21
CA LEU A 304 2.34 23.03 -11.93
C LEU A 304 3.10 24.36 -11.86
N THR A 305 3.74 24.78 -12.95
CA THR A 305 4.51 26.03 -13.00
C THR A 305 3.59 27.24 -12.78
N GLU A 306 2.38 27.23 -13.33
CA GLU A 306 1.39 28.30 -13.18
C GLU A 306 0.92 28.49 -11.73
N VAL A 307 0.73 27.39 -10.98
CA VAL A 307 0.22 27.44 -9.61
C VAL A 307 1.32 27.36 -8.53
N ARG A 308 2.57 27.12 -8.91
CA ARG A 308 3.69 26.89 -8.00
C ARG A 308 3.92 28.01 -7.00
N SER A 309 3.83 29.26 -7.43
CA SER A 309 4.08 30.43 -6.57
C SER A 309 3.08 30.53 -5.43
N VAL A 310 1.79 30.25 -5.73
CA VAL A 310 0.70 30.23 -4.75
C VAL A 310 0.87 29.06 -3.77
N LEU A 311 1.17 27.86 -4.26
CA LEU A 311 1.40 26.69 -3.44
C LEU A 311 2.59 26.90 -2.47
N LYS A 312 3.71 27.44 -2.95
CA LYS A 312 4.87 27.78 -2.10
C LYS A 312 4.54 28.80 -1.05
N ARG A 313 3.89 29.90 -1.40
CA ARG A 313 3.54 30.98 -0.47
C ARG A 313 2.73 30.46 0.72
N TYR A 314 1.68 29.68 0.47
CA TYR A 314 0.86 29.16 1.57
C TYR A 314 1.48 27.96 2.29
N ALA A 315 2.35 27.19 1.63
CA ALA A 315 3.16 26.20 2.31
C ALA A 315 4.10 26.86 3.34
N ASP A 316 4.82 27.91 2.94
CA ASP A 316 5.69 28.67 3.83
C ASP A 316 4.89 29.34 4.97
N THR A 317 3.74 29.97 4.66
CA THR A 317 2.87 30.60 5.67
C THR A 317 2.39 29.64 6.75
N TYR A 318 2.09 28.40 6.40
CA TYR A 318 1.51 27.42 7.32
C TYR A 318 2.48 26.29 7.73
N ASN A 319 3.75 26.43 7.44
CA ASN A 319 4.80 25.44 7.74
C ASN A 319 4.46 24.04 7.22
N LEU A 320 4.17 23.98 5.92
CA LEU A 320 3.90 22.75 5.17
C LEU A 320 4.95 22.57 4.07
N ASP A 321 5.14 21.34 3.62
CA ASP A 321 5.92 21.07 2.40
C ASP A 321 5.06 21.38 1.17
N TRP A 322 5.50 22.32 0.33
CA TRP A 322 4.77 22.75 -0.87
C TRP A 322 4.55 21.61 -1.86
N LEU A 323 5.44 20.60 -1.90
CA LEU A 323 5.27 19.41 -2.73
C LEU A 323 4.10 18.54 -2.26
N THR A 324 3.77 18.58 -0.97
CA THR A 324 2.55 17.95 -0.46
C THR A 324 1.30 18.65 -1.00
N LEU A 325 1.29 19.99 -1.00
CA LEU A 325 0.17 20.75 -1.58
C LEU A 325 0.06 20.53 -3.09
N ALA A 326 1.20 20.47 -3.81
CA ALA A 326 1.24 20.17 -5.24
C ALA A 326 0.69 18.77 -5.55
N ALA A 327 1.11 17.76 -4.78
CA ALA A 327 0.64 16.38 -4.94
C ALA A 327 -0.87 16.25 -4.67
N MET A 328 -1.37 16.97 -3.66
CA MET A 328 -2.81 17.03 -3.39
C MET A 328 -3.55 17.71 -4.54
N ALA A 329 -3.12 18.89 -4.96
CA ALA A 329 -3.76 19.63 -6.07
C ALA A 329 -3.81 18.77 -7.35
N TYR A 330 -2.73 18.05 -7.62
CA TYR A 330 -2.71 17.12 -8.75
C TYR A 330 -3.70 15.96 -8.60
N LYS A 331 -3.82 15.39 -7.40
CA LYS A 331 -4.79 14.32 -7.12
C LYS A 331 -6.24 14.83 -7.18
N GLU A 332 -6.50 16.02 -6.64
CA GLU A 332 -7.84 16.58 -6.47
C GLU A 332 -8.43 17.09 -7.79
N SER A 333 -7.63 17.79 -8.60
CA SER A 333 -8.11 18.47 -9.80
C SER A 333 -7.27 18.25 -11.04
N GLY A 334 -6.11 17.59 -10.96
CA GLY A 334 -5.11 17.59 -12.03
C GLY A 334 -4.49 18.97 -12.25
N LEU A 335 -4.40 19.78 -11.18
CA LEU A 335 -3.94 21.17 -11.19
C LEU A 335 -4.89 22.14 -11.92
N ASP A 336 -6.18 21.82 -12.03
CA ASP A 336 -7.20 22.70 -12.61
C ASP A 336 -7.89 23.52 -11.51
N GLY A 337 -7.66 24.84 -11.54
CA GLY A 337 -8.26 25.78 -10.59
C GLY A 337 -9.77 25.99 -10.76
N THR A 338 -10.37 25.52 -11.87
CA THR A 338 -11.79 25.66 -12.20
C THR A 338 -12.62 24.42 -11.89
N ALA A 339 -11.95 23.32 -11.48
CA ALA A 339 -12.57 22.02 -11.24
C ALA A 339 -13.71 22.11 -10.22
N LYS A 340 -14.80 21.37 -10.48
CA LYS A 340 -15.95 21.23 -9.60
C LYS A 340 -16.07 19.79 -9.15
N GLY A 341 -16.30 19.57 -7.86
CA GLY A 341 -16.43 18.25 -7.25
C GLY A 341 -17.76 18.03 -6.55
N SER A 342 -17.91 16.88 -5.95
CA SER A 342 -19.09 16.51 -5.16
C SER A 342 -19.17 17.30 -3.84
N GLY A 343 -20.39 17.45 -3.28
CA GLY A 343 -20.58 18.12 -1.99
C GLY A 343 -20.19 19.62 -1.96
N GLY A 344 -20.12 20.28 -3.13
CA GLY A 344 -19.69 21.67 -3.26
C GLY A 344 -18.17 21.88 -3.17
N ALA A 345 -17.38 20.82 -3.19
CA ALA A 345 -15.94 20.91 -3.32
C ALA A 345 -15.57 21.61 -4.64
N THR A 346 -14.59 22.51 -4.61
CA THR A 346 -14.25 23.31 -5.79
C THR A 346 -12.77 23.67 -5.85
N GLY A 347 -12.34 24.00 -7.06
CA GLY A 347 -11.03 24.56 -7.34
C GLY A 347 -9.87 23.58 -7.24
N LEU A 348 -8.68 24.15 -7.24
CA LEU A 348 -7.41 23.41 -7.30
C LEU A 348 -7.29 22.30 -6.24
N MET A 349 -7.72 22.59 -5.01
CA MET A 349 -7.56 21.71 -3.83
C MET A 349 -8.85 20.97 -3.47
N GLN A 350 -9.93 21.13 -4.23
CA GLN A 350 -11.25 20.51 -3.98
C GLN A 350 -11.70 20.65 -2.52
N ILE A 351 -11.49 21.84 -1.95
CA ILE A 351 -11.91 22.13 -0.57
C ILE A 351 -13.41 22.45 -0.51
N THR A 352 -14.10 21.91 0.49
CA THR A 352 -15.52 22.18 0.70
C THR A 352 -15.74 23.53 1.37
N PRO A 353 -16.89 24.20 1.12
CA PRO A 353 -17.23 25.44 1.82
C PRO A 353 -17.23 25.33 3.34
N SER A 354 -17.63 24.17 3.88
CA SER A 354 -17.63 23.91 5.32
C SER A 354 -16.21 23.89 5.89
N ALA A 355 -15.29 23.16 5.24
CA ALA A 355 -13.88 23.10 5.67
C ALA A 355 -13.23 24.48 5.59
N ALA A 356 -13.47 25.25 4.53
CA ALA A 356 -12.95 26.60 4.38
C ALA A 356 -13.48 27.58 5.45
N ARG A 357 -14.78 27.54 5.74
CA ARG A 357 -15.37 28.35 6.85
C ARG A 357 -14.77 27.98 8.20
N SER A 358 -14.47 26.68 8.45
CA SER A 358 -13.86 26.22 9.71
C SER A 358 -12.48 26.81 9.99
N VAL A 359 -11.86 27.40 8.96
CA VAL A 359 -10.56 28.08 9.02
C VAL A 359 -10.65 29.57 8.65
N GLY A 360 -11.85 30.13 8.56
CA GLY A 360 -12.08 31.58 8.37
C GLY A 360 -11.79 32.08 6.95
N VAL A 361 -11.79 31.20 5.93
CA VAL A 361 -11.63 31.60 4.53
C VAL A 361 -12.99 31.58 3.84
N LYS A 362 -13.41 32.75 3.30
CA LYS A 362 -14.74 32.92 2.69
C LYS A 362 -14.74 32.65 1.18
N ASN A 363 -13.71 33.13 0.47
CA ASN A 363 -13.65 33.00 -0.99
C ASN A 363 -12.72 31.85 -1.41
N ILE A 364 -13.32 30.74 -1.85
CA ILE A 364 -12.60 29.57 -2.35
C ILE A 364 -12.72 29.38 -3.87
N ARG A 365 -13.29 30.38 -4.57
CA ARG A 365 -13.46 30.31 -6.03
C ARG A 365 -12.21 30.76 -6.78
N THR A 366 -11.35 31.54 -6.15
CA THR A 366 -10.04 31.91 -6.71
C THR A 366 -8.99 30.87 -6.35
N VAL A 367 -8.00 30.67 -7.19
CA VAL A 367 -6.85 29.76 -6.89
C VAL A 367 -6.19 30.17 -5.58
N ASP A 368 -6.00 31.46 -5.35
CA ASP A 368 -5.39 32.00 -4.13
C ASP A 368 -6.15 31.60 -2.87
N GLY A 369 -7.43 31.97 -2.78
CA GLY A 369 -8.25 31.63 -1.61
C GLY A 369 -8.49 30.13 -1.44
N ASN A 370 -8.51 29.37 -2.55
CA ASN A 370 -8.65 27.92 -2.53
C ASN A 370 -7.44 27.23 -1.89
N VAL A 371 -6.24 27.60 -2.34
CA VAL A 371 -4.98 27.09 -1.76
C VAL A 371 -4.80 27.56 -0.32
N GLN A 372 -5.14 28.84 -0.02
CA GLN A 372 -5.10 29.35 1.36
C GLN A 372 -5.97 28.53 2.30
N ALA A 373 -7.21 28.27 1.92
CA ALA A 373 -8.16 27.51 2.73
C ALA A 373 -7.67 26.08 2.97
N ALA A 374 -7.21 25.40 1.92
CA ALA A 374 -6.71 24.04 2.02
C ALA A 374 -5.44 23.95 2.89
N ALA A 375 -4.45 24.80 2.66
CA ALA A 375 -3.22 24.82 3.45
C ALA A 375 -3.50 25.10 4.93
N ARG A 376 -4.36 26.09 5.21
CA ARG A 376 -4.77 26.43 6.59
C ARG A 376 -5.53 25.29 7.25
N TYR A 377 -6.39 24.57 6.50
CA TYR A 377 -7.11 23.41 7.01
C TYR A 377 -6.17 22.24 7.30
N MET A 378 -5.21 21.95 6.43
CA MET A 378 -4.18 20.95 6.69
C MET A 378 -3.33 21.27 7.92
N ALA A 379 -2.90 22.52 8.07
CA ALA A 379 -2.17 22.98 9.25
C ALA A 379 -3.00 22.83 10.54
N LYS A 380 -4.30 23.13 10.48
CA LYS A 380 -5.25 22.88 11.58
C LYS A 380 -5.29 21.40 11.94
N LEU A 381 -5.50 20.50 10.95
CA LEU A 381 -5.54 19.06 11.14
C LEU A 381 -4.22 18.55 11.77
N ARG A 382 -3.07 18.96 11.21
CA ARG A 382 -1.75 18.62 11.74
C ARG A 382 -1.58 18.99 13.20
N ARG A 383 -1.93 20.22 13.56
CA ARG A 383 -1.75 20.77 14.91
C ARG A 383 -2.73 20.16 15.91
N GLN A 384 -4.00 20.00 15.55
CA GLN A 384 -5.04 19.56 16.49
C GLN A 384 -5.08 18.04 16.68
N PHE A 385 -4.82 17.26 15.63
CA PHE A 385 -5.04 15.81 15.65
C PHE A 385 -3.76 14.97 15.51
N PHE A 386 -2.71 15.53 14.90
CA PHE A 386 -1.52 14.77 14.52
C PHE A 386 -0.20 15.43 14.97
N SER A 387 -0.21 16.14 16.10
CA SER A 387 0.96 16.81 16.67
C SER A 387 1.93 15.89 17.42
N SER A 388 1.55 14.65 17.72
CA SER A 388 2.32 13.69 18.51
C SER A 388 3.74 13.50 17.95
N ARG A 389 4.75 13.53 18.83
CA ARG A 389 6.16 13.22 18.49
C ARG A 389 6.39 11.76 18.05
N LYS A 390 5.44 10.86 18.33
CA LYS A 390 5.48 9.46 17.89
C LYS A 390 5.19 9.29 16.40
N LEU A 391 4.71 10.33 15.73
CA LEU A 391 4.49 10.35 14.28
C LEU A 391 5.73 10.95 13.59
N ASP A 392 6.40 10.17 12.74
CA ASP A 392 7.34 10.73 11.78
C ASP A 392 6.60 11.56 10.71
N GLU A 393 7.31 12.36 9.94
CA GLU A 393 6.69 13.29 8.99
C GLU A 393 5.99 12.60 7.83
N ARG A 394 6.43 11.42 7.42
CA ARG A 394 5.76 10.60 6.40
C ARG A 394 4.39 10.14 6.89
N GLU A 395 4.36 9.53 8.07
CA GLU A 395 3.11 9.04 8.66
C GLU A 395 2.17 10.18 9.04
N ARG A 396 2.72 11.29 9.56
CA ARG A 396 1.96 12.51 9.85
C ARG A 396 1.29 13.06 8.60
N ARG A 397 2.02 13.16 7.48
CA ARG A 397 1.47 13.57 6.18
C ARG A 397 0.34 12.63 5.76
N ALA A 398 0.53 11.32 5.84
CA ALA A 398 -0.47 10.33 5.47
C ALA A 398 -1.75 10.48 6.31
N PHE A 399 -1.65 10.65 7.63
CA PHE A 399 -2.80 10.87 8.50
C PHE A 399 -3.52 12.19 8.23
N VAL A 400 -2.78 13.27 7.95
CA VAL A 400 -3.38 14.56 7.57
C VAL A 400 -4.14 14.43 6.25
N LEU A 401 -3.58 13.73 5.26
CA LEU A 401 -4.25 13.45 3.99
C LEU A 401 -5.52 12.60 4.17
N ALA A 402 -5.43 11.55 4.99
CA ALA A 402 -6.58 10.72 5.31
C ALA A 402 -7.70 11.55 6.00
N ALA A 403 -7.32 12.42 6.93
CA ALA A 403 -8.26 13.29 7.63
C ALA A 403 -8.85 14.38 6.72
N TYR A 404 -8.10 14.89 5.77
CA TYR A 404 -8.60 15.82 4.76
C TYR A 404 -9.72 15.18 3.92
N ASN A 405 -9.55 13.90 3.54
CA ASN A 405 -10.49 13.16 2.71
C ASN A 405 -11.68 12.59 3.49
N LEU A 406 -11.43 11.94 4.65
CA LEU A 406 -12.42 11.17 5.40
C LEU A 406 -13.00 11.91 6.62
N GLY A 407 -12.31 12.96 7.09
CA GLY A 407 -12.58 13.65 8.34
C GLY A 407 -11.72 13.16 9.51
N PRO A 408 -11.27 14.08 10.39
CA PRO A 408 -10.30 13.76 11.44
C PRO A 408 -10.85 12.81 12.50
N GLU A 409 -12.10 12.91 12.89
CA GLU A 409 -12.73 12.08 13.92
C GLU A 409 -12.79 10.60 13.48
N ARG A 410 -13.08 10.36 12.20
CA ARG A 410 -13.07 9.00 11.64
C ARG A 410 -11.66 8.43 11.64
N VAL A 411 -10.66 9.22 11.25
CA VAL A 411 -9.25 8.75 11.27
C VAL A 411 -8.78 8.44 12.69
N GLN A 412 -9.20 9.22 13.70
CA GLN A 412 -8.87 8.88 15.11
C GLN A 412 -9.54 7.57 15.56
N ARG A 413 -10.79 7.30 15.12
CA ARG A 413 -11.44 5.99 15.40
C ARG A 413 -10.68 4.84 14.73
N LEU A 414 -10.28 4.99 13.48
CA LEU A 414 -9.45 3.98 12.77
C LEU A 414 -8.14 3.70 13.51
N ARG A 415 -7.47 4.73 14.04
CA ARG A 415 -6.26 4.57 14.87
C ARG A 415 -6.51 3.80 16.15
N ALA A 416 -7.62 4.11 16.82
CA ALA A 416 -8.02 3.40 18.05
C ALA A 416 -8.33 1.93 17.75
N GLU A 417 -9.05 1.65 16.65
CA GLU A 417 -9.32 0.30 16.18
C GLU A 417 -8.06 -0.47 15.83
N ALA A 418 -7.15 0.14 15.06
CA ALA A 418 -5.85 -0.45 14.73
C ALA A 418 -5.10 -0.87 16.01
N LYS A 419 -5.10 0.00 17.05
CA LYS A 419 -4.51 -0.35 18.35
C LYS A 419 -5.19 -1.55 18.99
N ARG A 420 -6.53 -1.64 18.95
CA ARG A 420 -7.27 -2.80 19.49
C ARG A 420 -6.92 -4.09 18.78
N GLN A 421 -6.67 -4.01 17.46
CA GLN A 421 -6.28 -5.16 16.63
C GLN A 421 -4.76 -5.47 16.67
N GLY A 422 -3.99 -4.85 17.59
CA GLY A 422 -2.55 -5.10 17.70
C GLY A 422 -1.70 -4.46 16.60
N LEU A 423 -2.30 -3.62 15.76
CA LEU A 423 -1.60 -2.84 14.73
C LEU A 423 -1.01 -1.55 15.33
N ASN A 424 -0.01 -0.98 14.65
CA ASN A 424 0.58 0.27 15.09
C ASN A 424 -0.31 1.48 14.73
N PRO A 425 -0.94 2.15 15.73
CA PRO A 425 -1.84 3.27 15.48
C PRO A 425 -1.13 4.54 14.96
N ASN A 426 0.20 4.55 14.98
CA ASN A 426 1.03 5.65 14.51
C ASN A 426 1.64 5.42 13.13
N LYS A 427 1.27 4.33 12.46
CA LYS A 427 1.63 4.05 11.08
C LYS A 427 0.36 3.95 10.23
N TRP A 428 0.24 4.82 9.21
CA TRP A 428 -0.84 4.73 8.23
C TRP A 428 -0.59 3.57 7.28
N PHE A 429 0.59 3.61 6.61
CA PHE A 429 0.92 2.64 5.59
C PHE A 429 1.00 1.22 6.16
N PHE A 430 0.27 0.30 5.54
CA PHE A 430 0.18 -1.12 5.87
C PHE A 430 -0.38 -1.46 7.27
N GLN A 431 -0.78 -0.46 8.06
CA GLN A 431 -1.32 -0.62 9.42
C GLN A 431 -2.73 -0.04 9.51
N VAL A 432 -2.89 1.26 9.77
CA VAL A 432 -4.20 1.90 9.90
C VAL A 432 -4.98 1.88 8.59
N GLU A 433 -4.33 1.94 7.43
CA GLU A 433 -4.99 1.84 6.13
C GLU A 433 -5.74 0.52 5.93
N ARG A 434 -5.34 -0.57 6.59
CA ARG A 434 -6.07 -1.85 6.55
C ARG A 434 -7.44 -1.70 7.19
N ILE A 435 -7.50 -1.11 8.38
CA ILE A 435 -8.78 -0.82 9.07
C ILE A 435 -9.63 0.13 8.23
N ALA A 436 -8.98 1.15 7.62
CA ALA A 436 -9.68 2.08 6.73
C ALA A 436 -10.28 1.38 5.50
N SER A 437 -9.55 0.42 4.92
CA SER A 437 -10.04 -0.41 3.82
C SER A 437 -11.23 -1.29 4.23
N GLU A 438 -11.18 -1.89 5.41
CA GLU A 438 -12.24 -2.75 5.94
C GLU A 438 -13.51 -1.96 6.27
N GLU A 439 -13.40 -0.82 6.95
CA GLU A 439 -14.55 -0.05 7.43
C GLU A 439 -15.13 0.92 6.39
N HIS A 440 -14.28 1.50 5.52
CA HIS A 440 -14.67 2.57 4.59
C HIS A 440 -14.36 2.25 3.13
N GLY A 441 -13.81 1.07 2.85
CA GLY A 441 -13.39 0.66 1.50
C GLY A 441 -12.13 1.37 1.03
N MET A 442 -11.75 1.11 -0.23
CA MET A 442 -10.47 1.56 -0.80
C MET A 442 -10.39 3.06 -1.12
N GLY A 443 -11.46 3.83 -0.95
CA GLY A 443 -11.50 5.24 -1.35
C GLY A 443 -10.39 6.07 -0.70
N VAL A 444 -10.35 6.12 0.62
CA VAL A 444 -9.35 6.89 1.38
C VAL A 444 -7.95 6.28 1.24
N VAL A 445 -7.83 4.95 1.18
CA VAL A 445 -6.53 4.26 0.98
C VAL A 445 -5.93 4.66 -0.37
N ASN A 446 -6.71 4.58 -1.45
CA ASN A 446 -6.29 4.98 -2.79
C ASN A 446 -5.99 6.49 -2.87
N TYR A 447 -6.72 7.31 -2.12
CA TYR A 447 -6.46 8.74 -2.04
C TYR A 447 -5.07 9.00 -1.46
N VAL A 448 -4.81 8.53 -0.25
CA VAL A 448 -3.52 8.72 0.44
C VAL A 448 -2.37 8.13 -0.36
N SER A 449 -2.52 6.90 -0.87
CA SER A 449 -1.51 6.23 -1.71
C SER A 449 -1.20 7.04 -2.98
N SER A 450 -2.22 7.56 -3.67
CA SER A 450 -2.01 8.36 -4.90
C SER A 450 -1.28 9.67 -4.60
N VAL A 451 -1.71 10.41 -3.57
CA VAL A 451 -1.04 11.66 -3.17
C VAL A 451 0.40 11.40 -2.75
N ASN A 452 0.66 10.32 -2.01
CA ASN A 452 2.01 9.94 -1.62
C ASN A 452 2.89 9.63 -2.83
N LYS A 453 2.40 8.90 -3.83
CA LYS A 453 3.13 8.62 -5.08
C LYS A 453 3.47 9.91 -5.85
N TYR A 454 2.53 10.84 -5.93
CA TYR A 454 2.76 12.13 -6.58
C TYR A 454 3.76 12.98 -5.79
N TYR A 455 3.64 12.98 -4.46
CA TYR A 455 4.62 13.64 -3.59
C TYR A 455 6.04 13.09 -3.82
N LEU A 456 6.20 11.77 -3.85
CA LEU A 456 7.49 11.13 -4.08
C LEU A 456 8.03 11.40 -5.50
N ALA A 457 7.15 11.47 -6.50
CA ALA A 457 7.54 11.86 -7.85
C ALA A 457 8.07 13.30 -7.90
N TYR A 458 7.40 14.25 -7.24
CA TYR A 458 7.87 15.63 -7.14
C TYR A 458 9.12 15.75 -6.26
N ALA A 459 9.18 15.05 -5.13
CA ALA A 459 10.31 15.09 -4.21
C ALA A 459 11.61 14.60 -4.86
N ARG A 460 11.52 13.61 -5.75
CA ARG A 460 12.64 13.10 -6.55
C ARG A 460 13.24 14.16 -7.48
N GLU A 461 12.42 15.10 -7.95
CA GLU A 461 12.82 16.19 -8.84
C GLU A 461 12.85 17.55 -8.10
N ARG A 462 12.92 17.55 -6.77
CA ARG A 462 12.83 18.75 -5.93
C ARG A 462 13.79 19.84 -6.38
N ASP A 463 15.08 19.51 -6.51
CA ASP A 463 16.11 20.49 -6.86
C ASP A 463 15.80 21.14 -8.21
N ARG A 464 15.45 20.34 -9.20
CA ARG A 464 15.06 20.81 -10.53
C ARG A 464 13.81 21.70 -10.49
N LEU A 465 12.82 21.32 -9.67
CA LEU A 465 11.61 22.12 -9.46
C LEU A 465 11.89 23.42 -8.68
N GLU A 466 12.96 23.48 -7.89
CA GLU A 466 13.37 24.66 -7.13
C GLU A 466 14.31 25.57 -7.90
N GLU A 467 15.22 25.04 -8.71
CA GLU A 467 16.21 25.79 -9.51
C GLU A 467 15.61 26.60 -10.66
N GLY A 468 14.43 26.28 -11.15
CA GLY A 468 13.75 27.03 -12.22
C GLY A 468 13.53 28.54 -11.96
N LYS A 469 13.99 29.06 -10.81
CA LYS A 469 14.11 30.49 -10.53
C LYS A 469 15.51 31.08 -10.78
N ARG A 470 16.58 30.26 -10.82
CA ARG A 470 17.94 30.79 -10.99
C ARG A 470 18.27 31.13 -12.45
N SER A 471 17.79 30.35 -13.41
CA SER A 471 18.08 30.57 -14.83
C SER A 471 17.39 31.80 -15.42
N ILE A 472 16.23 32.23 -14.90
CA ILE A 472 15.50 33.43 -15.38
C ILE A 472 16.13 34.74 -14.86
N ARG A 473 16.89 34.72 -13.77
CA ARG A 473 17.57 35.92 -13.25
C ARG A 473 18.92 36.22 -13.89
N ILE A 474 19.51 35.27 -14.63
CA ILE A 474 20.84 35.44 -15.24
C ILE A 474 20.74 35.96 -16.68
N THR A 475 19.57 35.88 -17.33
CA THR A 475 19.34 36.38 -18.69
C THR A 475 18.72 37.76 -18.75
N SER A 476 18.54 38.46 -17.62
CA SER A 476 18.04 39.83 -17.56
C SER A 476 19.06 40.80 -16.95
N ARG A 477 20.35 40.65 -17.28
CA ARG A 477 21.40 41.66 -17.06
C ARG A 477 22.16 41.90 -18.34
#